data_c845c477b7b08c2366fe93dc46c884d4
#
_entry.id   c845c477b7b08c2366fe93dc46c884d4
#
_cell.length_a   1.000
_cell.length_b   1.000
_cell.length_c   1.000
_cell.angle_alpha   90.00
_cell.angle_beta   90.00
_cell.angle_gamma   90.00
#
_symmetry.space_group_name_H-M   'P 1'
#
loop_
_entity.id
_entity.type
_entity.pdbx_description
1 polymer ?
#
loop_
_entity_poly.entity_id
_entity_poly.type
_entity_poly.pdbx_seq_one_letter_code
_entity_poly.pdbx_strand_id
1 'polypeptide(L)'
;MYLVTTLWKFGSPAQAREALQRLRDSFGPLIGTQAGLRVWYLASVATDECVSMSVWDSRAAYETAQLPMSAWGQEHLADLDARVLYRRRGDLVAQEGPASR
;
A
#
# COMPACT_ATOMS: atom_id res chain seq x y z
N MET A 1 -15.57 6.48 -4.30
CA MET A 1 -14.33 6.06 -3.61
C MET A 1 -13.25 5.74 -4.62
N TYR A 2 -12.02 5.82 -4.23
CA TYR A 2 -10.86 5.68 -5.09
C TYR A 2 -9.97 4.54 -4.59
N LEU A 3 -9.58 3.63 -5.49
CA LEU A 3 -8.78 2.45 -5.18
C LEU A 3 -7.38 2.62 -5.73
N VAL A 4 -6.36 2.21 -4.94
CA VAL A 4 -4.98 2.15 -5.39
C VAL A 4 -4.42 0.78 -5.03
N THR A 5 -3.83 0.10 -6.00
CA THR A 5 -3.14 -1.17 -5.77
C THR A 5 -1.73 -1.10 -6.34
N THR A 6 -0.76 -1.61 -5.59
CA THR A 6 0.65 -1.57 -5.95
C THR A 6 1.27 -2.94 -5.73
N LEU A 7 1.93 -3.46 -6.74
CA LEU A 7 2.72 -4.69 -6.64
C LEU A 7 4.20 -4.31 -6.53
N TRP A 8 4.83 -4.76 -5.45
CA TRP A 8 6.23 -4.54 -5.17
C TRP A 8 7.02 -5.82 -5.32
N LYS A 9 8.23 -5.71 -5.86
CA LYS A 9 9.22 -6.79 -5.88
C LYS A 9 10.48 -6.33 -5.16
N PHE A 10 11.08 -7.27 -4.41
CA PHE A 10 12.30 -7.00 -3.63
C PHE A 10 13.45 -7.83 -4.16
N GLY A 11 14.67 -7.51 -3.75
CA GLY A 11 15.88 -8.15 -4.27
C GLY A 11 16.04 -9.61 -3.84
N SER A 12 15.39 -10.02 -2.75
CA SER A 12 15.46 -11.37 -2.22
C SER A 12 14.28 -11.65 -1.29
N PRO A 13 13.99 -12.93 -0.98
CA PRO A 13 12.99 -13.27 0.03
C PRO A 13 13.28 -12.66 1.41
N ALA A 14 14.54 -12.56 1.81
CA ALA A 14 14.91 -11.94 3.08
C ALA A 14 14.59 -10.46 3.10
N GLN A 15 14.89 -9.75 2.01
CA GLN A 15 14.56 -8.33 1.86
C GLN A 15 13.05 -8.11 1.83
N ALA A 16 12.30 -9.01 1.18
CA ALA A 16 10.85 -8.95 1.17
C ALA A 16 10.25 -9.09 2.58
N ARG A 17 10.78 -10.03 3.40
CA ARG A 17 10.34 -10.19 4.78
C ARG A 17 10.60 -8.93 5.61
N GLU A 18 11.78 -8.34 5.44
CA GLU A 18 12.12 -7.09 6.11
C GLU A 18 11.19 -5.95 5.68
N ALA A 19 10.90 -5.85 4.38
CA ALA A 19 9.98 -4.86 3.85
C ALA A 19 8.57 -5.01 4.43
N LEU A 20 8.06 -6.24 4.49
CA LEU A 20 6.74 -6.51 5.06
C LEU A 20 6.66 -6.08 6.53
N GLN A 21 7.72 -6.35 7.28
CA GLN A 21 7.78 -5.94 8.67
C GLN A 21 7.77 -4.41 8.81
N ARG A 22 8.59 -3.70 8.03
CA ARG A 22 8.63 -2.23 8.04
C ARG A 22 7.29 -1.64 7.61
N LEU A 23 6.68 -2.20 6.55
CA LEU A 23 5.38 -1.72 6.06
C LEU A 23 4.30 -1.91 7.12
N ARG A 24 4.25 -3.06 7.77
CA ARG A 24 3.27 -3.32 8.81
C ARG A 24 3.49 -2.41 10.03
N ASP A 25 4.74 -2.30 10.50
CA ASP A 25 5.03 -1.69 11.79
C ASP A 25 5.20 -0.17 11.72
N SER A 26 5.54 0.39 10.55
CA SER A 26 5.81 1.82 10.38
C SER A 26 4.91 2.47 9.33
N PHE A 27 4.78 1.87 8.15
CA PHE A 27 3.94 2.45 7.10
C PHE A 27 2.45 2.38 7.44
N GLY A 28 2.00 1.25 7.99
CA GLY A 28 0.61 1.07 8.39
C GLY A 28 0.11 2.18 9.32
N PRO A 29 0.81 2.47 10.42
CA PRO A 29 0.46 3.60 11.28
C PRO A 29 0.47 4.95 10.56
N LEU A 30 1.41 5.17 9.64
CA LEU A 30 1.47 6.42 8.87
C LEU A 30 0.26 6.56 7.94
N ILE A 31 -0.03 5.55 7.13
CA ILE A 31 -1.15 5.61 6.20
C ILE A 31 -2.49 5.73 6.96
N GLY A 32 -2.57 5.10 8.13
CA GLY A 32 -3.76 5.17 8.99
C GLY A 32 -4.08 6.57 9.51
N THR A 33 -3.11 7.49 9.51
CA THR A 33 -3.32 8.89 9.92
C THR A 33 -3.76 9.79 8.77
N GLN A 34 -3.76 9.29 7.54
CA GLN A 34 -4.07 10.13 6.39
C GLN A 34 -5.57 10.36 6.26
N ALA A 35 -5.94 11.62 6.07
CA ALA A 35 -7.35 11.99 5.90
C ALA A 35 -7.92 11.35 4.65
N GLY A 36 -9.10 10.76 4.77
CA GLY A 36 -9.81 10.14 3.65
C GLY A 36 -9.46 8.68 3.40
N LEU A 37 -8.52 8.10 4.15
CA LEU A 37 -8.28 6.66 4.04
C LEU A 37 -9.46 5.88 4.62
N ARG A 38 -9.96 4.90 3.85
CA ARG A 38 -11.02 3.99 4.26
C ARG A 38 -10.46 2.67 4.78
N VAL A 39 -9.54 2.09 4.04
CA VAL A 39 -8.94 0.80 4.38
C VAL A 39 -7.62 0.64 3.65
N TRP A 40 -6.71 -0.08 4.28
CA TRP A 40 -5.43 -0.47 3.69
C TRP A 40 -5.18 -1.94 3.95
N TYR A 41 -4.77 -2.67 2.89
CA TYR A 41 -4.37 -4.06 2.98
C TYR A 41 -2.94 -4.23 2.50
N LEU A 42 -2.24 -5.18 3.13
CA LEU A 42 -0.92 -5.61 2.70
C LEU A 42 -0.93 -7.13 2.65
N ALA A 43 -0.51 -7.70 1.52
CA ALA A 43 -0.48 -9.14 1.34
C ALA A 43 0.85 -9.58 0.74
N SER A 44 1.38 -10.69 1.25
CA SER A 44 2.50 -11.39 0.64
C SER A 44 1.94 -12.28 -0.47
N VAL A 45 2.39 -12.08 -1.71
CA VAL A 45 1.87 -12.82 -2.88
C VAL A 45 2.89 -13.74 -3.51
N ALA A 46 4.17 -13.57 -3.14
CA ALA A 46 5.26 -14.46 -3.52
C ALA A 46 6.37 -14.28 -2.48
N THR A 47 7.40 -15.12 -2.52
CA THR A 47 8.50 -15.04 -1.52
C THR A 47 9.25 -13.71 -1.56
N ASP A 48 9.24 -13.02 -2.72
CA ASP A 48 9.92 -11.75 -2.92
C ASP A 48 8.98 -10.63 -3.40
N GLU A 49 7.66 -10.81 -3.27
CA GLU A 49 6.67 -9.82 -3.73
C GLU A 49 5.58 -9.58 -2.70
N CYS A 50 5.10 -8.34 -2.65
CA CYS A 50 3.92 -8.00 -1.87
C CYS A 50 2.99 -7.06 -2.64
N VAL A 51 1.71 -7.11 -2.29
CA VAL A 51 0.69 -6.21 -2.83
C VAL A 51 0.17 -5.34 -1.69
N SER A 52 0.10 -4.05 -1.93
CA SER A 52 -0.64 -3.15 -1.06
C SER A 52 -1.88 -2.64 -1.79
N MET A 53 -2.97 -2.50 -1.06
CA MET A 53 -4.22 -1.97 -1.59
C MET A 53 -4.81 -0.98 -0.60
N SER A 54 -5.20 0.18 -1.11
CA SER A 54 -5.82 1.22 -0.29
C SER A 54 -7.07 1.75 -0.96
N VAL A 55 -8.07 2.07 -0.15
CA VAL A 55 -9.31 2.68 -0.59
C VAL A 55 -9.47 4.02 0.10
N TRP A 56 -9.78 5.04 -0.68
CA TRP A 56 -9.84 6.44 -0.26
C TRP A 56 -11.22 7.03 -0.55
N ASP A 57 -11.60 8.05 0.21
CA ASP A 57 -12.84 8.80 -0.04
C ASP A 57 -12.88 9.40 -1.44
N SER A 58 -11.71 9.85 -1.94
CA SER A 58 -11.60 10.50 -3.24
C SER A 58 -10.18 10.39 -3.78
N ARG A 59 -10.03 10.63 -5.07
CA ARG A 59 -8.73 10.77 -5.71
C ARG A 59 -7.90 11.88 -5.06
N ALA A 60 -8.53 13.01 -4.74
CA ALA A 60 -7.84 14.14 -4.11
C ALA A 60 -7.26 13.77 -2.75
N ALA A 61 -7.98 12.98 -1.95
CA ALA A 61 -7.49 12.50 -0.67
C ALA A 61 -6.22 11.65 -0.84
N TYR A 62 -6.23 10.73 -1.80
CA TYR A 62 -5.05 9.94 -2.12
C TYR A 62 -3.87 10.82 -2.55
N GLU A 63 -4.11 11.75 -3.46
CA GLU A 63 -3.04 12.62 -3.99
C GLU A 63 -2.40 13.46 -2.88
N THR A 64 -3.20 13.95 -1.94
CA THR A 64 -2.68 14.68 -0.78
C THR A 64 -1.80 13.79 0.10
N ALA A 65 -2.22 12.53 0.33
CA ALA A 65 -1.48 11.60 1.15
C ALA A 65 -0.22 11.06 0.46
N GLN A 66 -0.13 11.15 -0.85
CA GLN A 66 0.96 10.54 -1.61
C GLN A 66 2.33 11.10 -1.24
N LEU A 67 2.41 12.38 -0.92
CA LEU A 67 3.69 13.01 -0.59
C LEU A 67 4.36 12.38 0.65
N PRO A 68 3.71 12.31 1.83
CA PRO A 68 4.31 11.64 2.97
C PRO A 68 4.50 10.14 2.75
N MET A 69 3.62 9.48 2.02
CA MET A 69 3.76 8.05 1.74
C MET A 69 4.98 7.77 0.85
N SER A 70 5.20 8.57 -0.19
CA SER A 70 6.37 8.43 -1.07
C SER A 70 7.66 8.72 -0.32
N ALA A 71 7.68 9.74 0.54
CA ALA A 71 8.83 10.05 1.36
C ALA A 71 9.20 8.89 2.29
N TRP A 72 8.20 8.26 2.90
CA TRP A 72 8.42 7.08 3.72
C TRP A 72 9.07 5.95 2.92
N GLY A 73 8.55 5.66 1.71
CA GLY A 73 9.09 4.61 0.85
C GLY A 73 10.53 4.86 0.45
N GLN A 74 10.87 6.09 0.08
CA GLN A 74 12.25 6.45 -0.25
C GLN A 74 13.19 6.30 0.92
N GLU A 75 12.74 6.61 2.13
CA GLU A 75 13.56 6.51 3.33
C GLU A 75 13.72 5.07 3.83
N HIS A 76 12.67 4.26 3.77
CA HIS A 76 12.60 2.97 4.47
C HIS A 76 12.72 1.74 3.57
N LEU A 77 12.60 1.87 2.25
CA LEU A 77 12.66 0.74 1.33
C LEU A 77 13.84 0.77 0.37
N ALA A 78 14.62 1.85 0.33
CA ALA A 78 15.70 2.01 -0.64
C ALA A 78 16.80 0.95 -0.50
N ASP A 79 17.07 0.49 0.72
CA ASP A 79 18.09 -0.52 1.01
C ASP A 79 17.63 -1.96 0.73
N LEU A 80 16.39 -2.16 0.31
CA LEU A 80 15.80 -3.47 0.12
C LEU A 80 15.63 -3.84 -1.36
N ASP A 81 16.24 -3.07 -2.25
CA ASP A 81 16.13 -3.27 -3.70
C ASP A 81 14.66 -3.35 -4.14
N ALA A 82 13.85 -2.46 -3.59
CA ALA A 82 12.41 -2.43 -3.82
C ALA A 82 12.09 -1.84 -5.19
N ARG A 83 11.22 -2.51 -5.95
CA ARG A 83 10.76 -2.03 -7.25
C ARG A 83 9.25 -2.14 -7.33
N VAL A 84 8.61 -1.11 -7.86
CA VAL A 84 7.19 -1.16 -8.20
C VAL A 84 7.05 -1.83 -9.56
N LEU A 85 6.44 -3.01 -9.60
CA LEU A 85 6.16 -3.69 -10.86
C LEU A 85 4.97 -3.07 -11.55
N TYR A 86 3.93 -2.72 -10.80
CA TYR A 86 2.84 -1.90 -11.30
C TYR A 86 2.15 -1.15 -10.16
N ARG A 87 1.50 -0.08 -10.54
CA ARG A 87 0.55 0.66 -9.70
C ARG A 87 -0.67 0.94 -10.54
N ARG A 88 -1.83 0.50 -10.06
CA ARG A 88 -3.12 0.75 -10.69
C ARG A 88 -3.98 1.54 -9.75
N ARG A 89 -4.73 2.49 -10.30
CA ARG A 89 -5.61 3.33 -9.50
C ARG A 89 -6.81 3.76 -10.34
N GLY A 90 -7.95 3.90 -9.68
CA GLY A 90 -9.17 4.30 -10.36
C GLY A 90 -10.36 4.35 -9.42
N ASP A 91 -11.47 4.76 -9.96
CA ASP A 91 -12.71 4.86 -9.20
C ASP A 91 -13.26 3.47 -8.86
N LEU A 92 -13.68 3.31 -7.61
CA LEU A 92 -14.33 2.09 -7.16
C LEU A 92 -15.75 2.06 -7.73
N VAL A 93 -16.05 1.04 -8.51
CA VAL A 93 -17.31 0.92 -9.27
C VAL A 93 -18.38 0.17 -8.50
N ALA A 94 -17.96 -0.85 -7.73
CA ALA A 94 -18.89 -1.66 -6.95
C ALA A 94 -18.19 -2.18 -5.71
N GLN A 95 -18.96 -2.31 -4.64
CA GLN A 95 -18.48 -2.89 -3.39
C GLN A 95 -19.61 -3.74 -2.82
N GLU A 96 -19.30 -5.00 -2.55
CA GLU A 96 -20.21 -5.91 -1.90
C GLU A 96 -19.51 -6.58 -0.73
N GLY A 97 -20.27 -6.96 0.26
CA GLY A 97 -19.80 -7.68 1.41
C GLY A 97 -20.83 -8.71 1.85
N PRO A 98 -20.54 -9.48 2.88
CA PRO A 98 -21.51 -10.42 3.41
C PRO A 98 -22.75 -9.70 3.90
N ALA A 99 -23.89 -10.38 3.86
CA ALA A 99 -25.14 -9.86 4.36
C ALA A 99 -24.97 -9.40 5.81
N SER A 100 -25.80 -8.46 6.22
CA SER A 100 -25.80 -7.95 7.59
C SER A 100 -25.92 -9.08 8.58
N ARG A 101 -25.19 -8.95 9.64
CA ARG A 101 -25.17 -9.95 10.72
C ARG A 101 -25.87 -9.42 11.95
#